data_e779f033ac1b08965b2685af8bf8c4aa
#
_entry.id   e779f033ac1b08965b2685af8bf8c4aa
#
_cell.length_a   1.000
_cell.length_b   1.000
_cell.length_c   1.000
_cell.angle_alpha   90.00
_cell.angle_beta   90.00
_cell.angle_gamma   90.00
#
_symmetry.space_group_name_H-M   'P 1'
#
loop_
_entity.id
_entity.type
_entity.pdbx_description
1 polymer ?
#
loop_
_entity_poly.entity_id
_entity_poly.type
_entity_poly.pdbx_seq_one_letter_code
_entity_poly.pdbx_strand_id
1 'polypeptide(L)'
;MTTKDIAKKNFDRGLWSVEMLVKLVNKGKLTSTEYEEIVGSAYIEAPLTEEQIQAHLTQVVQNYMDKTVQTRGYDNIHTACTYASSTDETFRAEGTACVAWRDAVWRKCYDILAEVQAGTREIPTEEELLAELPVLDW
;
A
#
# COMPACT_ATOMS: atom_id res chain seq x y z
N MET A 1 -17.75 21.40 23.85
CA MET A 1 -18.24 20.13 23.25
C MET A 1 -17.11 19.43 22.53
N THR A 2 -16.90 18.17 22.82
CA THR A 2 -15.92 17.35 22.12
C THR A 2 -16.51 16.81 20.81
N THR A 3 -15.65 16.29 19.93
CA THR A 3 -16.11 15.61 18.71
C THR A 3 -17.04 14.45 19.03
N LYS A 4 -16.75 13.70 20.11
CA LYS A 4 -17.61 12.62 20.62
C LYS A 4 -19.01 13.12 20.95
N ASP A 5 -19.12 14.23 21.67
CA ASP A 5 -20.41 14.79 22.08
C ASP A 5 -21.24 15.23 20.88
N ILE A 6 -20.61 15.87 19.90
CA ILE A 6 -21.25 16.30 18.67
C ILE A 6 -21.71 15.08 17.85
N ALA A 7 -20.86 14.08 17.73
CA ALA A 7 -21.15 12.87 17.00
C ALA A 7 -22.31 12.10 17.63
N LYS A 8 -22.30 11.93 18.94
CA LYS A 8 -23.38 11.27 19.66
C LYS A 8 -24.72 11.99 19.48
N LYS A 9 -24.72 13.30 19.63
CA LYS A 9 -25.93 14.11 19.48
C LYS A 9 -26.53 13.98 18.08
N ASN A 10 -25.70 14.06 17.05
CA ASN A 10 -26.16 13.95 15.67
C ASN A 10 -26.56 12.52 15.30
N PHE A 11 -25.90 11.52 15.84
CA PHE A 11 -26.28 10.13 15.66
C PHE A 11 -27.63 9.81 16.31
N ASP A 12 -27.83 10.24 17.56
CA ASP A 12 -29.07 10.03 18.30
C ASP A 12 -30.27 10.71 17.64
N ARG A 13 -30.03 11.83 16.94
CA ARG A 13 -31.06 12.56 16.18
C ARG A 13 -31.31 11.98 14.79
N GLY A 14 -30.57 10.97 14.37
CA GLY A 14 -30.65 10.38 13.05
C GLY A 14 -30.07 11.25 11.92
N LEU A 15 -29.32 12.31 12.26
CA LEU A 15 -28.67 13.18 11.30
C LEU A 15 -27.39 12.59 10.73
N TRP A 16 -26.70 11.78 11.54
CA TRP A 16 -25.46 11.10 11.12
C TRP A 16 -25.67 9.59 11.13
N SER A 17 -25.13 8.94 10.10
CA SER A 17 -25.17 7.49 9.96
C SER A 17 -23.95 6.84 10.60
N VAL A 18 -24.01 5.51 10.76
CA VAL A 18 -22.86 4.71 11.21
C VAL A 18 -21.66 4.91 10.28
N GLU A 19 -21.89 5.01 8.98
CA GLU A 19 -20.82 5.25 7.99
C GLU A 19 -20.07 6.56 8.24
N MET A 20 -20.77 7.61 8.62
CA MET A 20 -20.14 8.90 8.97
C MET A 20 -19.26 8.78 10.21
N LEU A 21 -19.68 8.01 11.20
CA LEU A 21 -18.89 7.75 12.42
C LEU A 21 -17.64 6.93 12.10
N VAL A 22 -17.75 5.92 11.22
CA VAL A 22 -16.61 5.14 10.74
C VAL A 22 -15.59 6.04 10.05
N LYS A 23 -16.03 6.99 9.22
CA LYS A 23 -15.15 7.96 8.58
C LYS A 23 -14.42 8.83 9.58
N LEU A 24 -15.07 9.23 10.67
CA LEU A 24 -14.44 10.02 11.73
C LEU A 24 -13.36 9.21 12.46
N VAL A 25 -13.58 7.92 12.69
CA VAL A 25 -12.58 7.03 13.27
C VAL A 25 -11.36 6.93 12.34
N ASN A 26 -11.59 6.72 11.04
CA ASN A 26 -10.52 6.62 10.06
C ASN A 26 -9.70 7.91 9.93
N LYS A 27 -10.31 9.07 10.15
CA LYS A 27 -9.64 10.38 10.11
C LYS A 27 -8.96 10.75 11.43
N GLY A 28 -9.06 9.91 12.46
CA GLY A 28 -8.51 10.19 13.78
C GLY A 28 -9.28 11.25 14.58
N LYS A 29 -10.50 11.59 14.18
CA LYS A 29 -11.37 12.55 14.88
C LYS A 29 -12.17 11.91 16.00
N LEU A 30 -12.32 10.59 15.94
CA LEU A 30 -13.06 9.78 16.91
C LEU A 30 -12.24 8.51 17.15
N THR A 31 -12.19 8.04 18.41
CA THR A 31 -11.54 6.74 18.70
C THR A 31 -12.53 5.61 18.48
N SER A 32 -12.02 4.38 18.29
CA SER A 32 -12.88 3.19 18.18
C SER A 32 -13.68 2.97 19.45
N THR A 33 -13.13 3.26 20.63
CA THR A 33 -13.84 3.21 21.93
C THR A 33 -15.00 4.21 21.97
N GLU A 34 -14.77 5.44 21.51
CA GLU A 34 -15.81 6.47 21.42
C GLU A 34 -16.91 6.07 20.43
N TYR A 35 -16.56 5.46 19.31
CA TYR A 35 -17.51 4.90 18.35
C TYR A 35 -18.40 3.84 19.02
N GLU A 36 -17.80 2.90 19.73
CA GLU A 36 -18.53 1.83 20.43
C GLU A 36 -19.48 2.38 21.48
N GLU A 37 -19.10 3.41 22.20
CA GLU A 37 -19.95 4.10 23.19
C GLU A 37 -21.15 4.77 22.54
N ILE A 38 -20.99 5.35 21.36
CA ILE A 38 -22.07 6.03 20.63
C ILE A 38 -23.03 5.04 19.99
N VAL A 39 -22.50 4.07 19.25
CA VAL A 39 -23.29 3.13 18.46
C VAL A 39 -23.81 1.97 19.31
N GLY A 40 -23.10 1.59 20.35
CA GLY A 40 -23.45 0.45 21.20
C GLY A 40 -23.06 -0.90 20.63
N SER A 41 -22.25 -0.90 19.57
CA SER A 41 -21.74 -2.11 18.92
C SER A 41 -20.24 -1.98 18.73
N ALA A 42 -19.53 -3.11 18.67
CA ALA A 42 -18.09 -3.11 18.43
C ALA A 42 -17.76 -2.46 17.08
N TYR A 43 -16.71 -1.65 17.07
CA TYR A 43 -16.21 -1.06 15.84
C TYR A 43 -15.60 -2.16 14.95
N ILE A 44 -16.11 -2.26 13.74
CA ILE A 44 -15.56 -3.14 12.72
C ILE A 44 -15.05 -2.23 11.60
N GLU A 45 -13.73 -2.26 11.38
CA GLU A 45 -13.14 -1.53 10.27
C GLU A 45 -13.73 -2.04 8.97
N ALA A 46 -14.20 -1.12 8.12
CA ALA A 46 -14.72 -1.49 6.81
C ALA A 46 -13.60 -2.17 6.01
N PRO A 47 -13.83 -3.38 5.46
CA PRO A 47 -12.81 -4.05 4.68
C PRO A 47 -12.43 -3.20 3.47
N LEU A 48 -11.12 -3.14 3.18
CA LEU A 48 -10.61 -2.45 1.99
C LEU A 48 -11.17 -3.14 0.74
N THR A 49 -11.47 -2.35 -0.29
CA THR A 49 -11.84 -2.89 -1.59
C THR A 49 -10.60 -3.52 -2.25
N GLU A 50 -10.81 -4.41 -3.22
CA GLU A 50 -9.71 -5.01 -3.99
C GLU A 50 -8.85 -3.95 -4.67
N GLU A 51 -9.46 -2.88 -5.18
CA GLU A 51 -8.76 -1.74 -5.78
C GLU A 51 -7.87 -1.01 -4.78
N GLN A 52 -8.36 -0.80 -3.57
CA GLN A 52 -7.59 -0.17 -2.49
C GLN A 52 -6.41 -1.04 -2.06
N ILE A 53 -6.62 -2.35 -1.94
CA ILE A 53 -5.56 -3.30 -1.61
C ILE A 53 -4.51 -3.33 -2.72
N GLN A 54 -4.92 -3.36 -3.97
CA GLN A 54 -4.02 -3.35 -5.12
C GLN A 54 -3.18 -2.07 -5.15
N ALA A 55 -3.80 -0.91 -4.93
CA ALA A 55 -3.09 0.37 -4.89
C ALA A 55 -2.07 0.41 -3.75
N HIS A 56 -2.45 -0.11 -2.58
CA HIS A 56 -1.56 -0.17 -1.42
C HIS A 56 -0.36 -1.08 -1.69
N LEU A 57 -0.58 -2.28 -2.21
CA LEU A 57 0.49 -3.24 -2.51
C LEU A 57 1.40 -2.73 -3.63
N THR A 58 0.86 -2.03 -4.62
CA THR A 58 1.65 -1.36 -5.66
C THR A 58 2.61 -0.35 -5.05
N GLN A 59 2.15 0.44 -4.09
CA GLN A 59 3.00 1.41 -3.40
C GLN A 59 4.07 0.72 -2.53
N VAL A 60 3.73 -0.38 -1.90
CA VAL A 60 4.67 -1.18 -1.11
C VAL A 60 5.81 -1.69 -1.99
N VAL A 61 5.50 -2.21 -3.18
CA VAL A 61 6.49 -2.68 -4.15
C VAL A 61 7.37 -1.53 -4.64
N GLN A 62 6.77 -0.39 -4.98
CA GLN A 62 7.50 0.80 -5.41
C GLN A 62 8.49 1.26 -4.34
N ASN A 63 8.04 1.36 -3.10
CA ASN A 63 8.90 1.74 -1.99
C ASN A 63 10.04 0.74 -1.75
N TYR A 64 9.76 -0.54 -1.91
CA TYR A 64 10.77 -1.60 -1.78
C TYR A 64 11.87 -1.45 -2.83
N MET A 65 11.51 -1.20 -4.09
CA MET A 65 12.48 -0.97 -5.16
C MET A 65 13.30 0.29 -4.91
N ASP A 66 12.65 1.38 -4.51
CA ASP A 66 13.32 2.65 -4.23
C ASP A 66 14.34 2.50 -3.09
N LYS A 67 13.96 1.86 -2.00
CA LYS A 67 14.85 1.62 -0.86
C LYS A 67 16.03 0.73 -1.22
N THR A 68 15.81 -0.26 -2.08
CA THR A 68 16.87 -1.16 -2.51
C THR A 68 17.97 -0.42 -3.26
N VAL A 69 17.61 0.44 -4.21
CA VAL A 69 18.61 1.21 -4.98
C VAL A 69 19.24 2.34 -4.18
N GLN A 70 18.56 2.84 -3.15
CA GLN A 70 19.11 3.84 -2.24
C GLN A 70 20.33 3.29 -1.48
N THR A 71 20.44 1.98 -1.32
CA THR A 71 21.62 1.37 -0.69
C THR A 71 22.91 1.63 -1.47
N ARG A 72 22.81 1.94 -2.76
CA ARG A 72 23.93 2.34 -3.62
C ARG A 72 23.94 3.83 -3.98
N GLY A 73 23.12 4.63 -3.30
CA GLY A 73 23.12 6.09 -3.45
C GLY A 73 22.21 6.62 -4.56
N TYR A 74 21.38 5.80 -5.19
CA TYR A 74 20.39 6.27 -6.14
C TYR A 74 19.15 6.77 -5.40
N ASP A 75 18.52 7.81 -5.92
CA ASP A 75 17.34 8.42 -5.28
C ASP A 75 16.13 7.48 -5.26
N ASN A 76 15.88 6.81 -6.38
CA ASN A 76 14.77 5.87 -6.55
C ASN A 76 15.05 4.95 -7.73
N ILE A 77 14.17 3.97 -7.92
CA ILE A 77 14.33 2.98 -9.02
C ILE A 77 14.29 3.64 -10.39
N HIS A 78 13.45 4.65 -10.59
CA HIS A 78 13.35 5.37 -11.86
C HIS A 78 14.69 6.04 -12.20
N THR A 79 15.28 6.75 -11.25
CA THR A 79 16.59 7.38 -11.42
C THR A 79 17.67 6.34 -11.71
N ALA A 80 17.71 5.25 -10.95
CA ALA A 80 18.68 4.18 -11.18
C ALA A 80 18.59 3.61 -12.59
N CYS A 81 17.39 3.38 -13.10
CA CYS A 81 17.16 2.86 -14.44
C CYS A 81 17.66 3.81 -15.54
N THR A 82 17.70 5.12 -15.30
CA THR A 82 18.19 6.08 -16.32
C THR A 82 19.66 5.88 -16.63
N TYR A 83 20.44 5.32 -15.70
CA TYR A 83 21.86 5.06 -15.90
C TYR A 83 22.15 3.91 -16.87
N ALA A 84 21.14 3.15 -17.29
CA ALA A 84 21.30 2.13 -18.34
C ALA A 84 21.84 2.72 -19.65
N SER A 85 21.66 4.01 -19.90
CA SER A 85 22.21 4.75 -21.05
C SER A 85 23.44 5.58 -20.70
N SER A 86 24.04 5.38 -19.53
CA SER A 86 25.24 6.11 -19.10
C SER A 86 26.45 5.78 -19.96
N THR A 87 27.34 6.75 -20.13
CA THR A 87 28.64 6.56 -20.77
C THR A 87 29.68 5.94 -19.83
N ASP A 88 29.42 5.98 -18.52
CA ASP A 88 30.24 5.30 -17.52
C ASP A 88 29.88 3.82 -17.46
N GLU A 89 30.86 2.94 -17.60
CA GLU A 89 30.63 1.49 -17.64
C GLU A 89 30.00 0.96 -16.36
N THR A 90 30.44 1.43 -15.21
CA THR A 90 29.95 0.99 -13.91
C THR A 90 28.48 1.41 -13.73
N PHE A 91 28.18 2.68 -13.98
CA PHE A 91 26.82 3.19 -13.87
C PHE A 91 25.88 2.57 -14.87
N ARG A 92 26.35 2.34 -16.09
CA ARG A 92 25.57 1.66 -17.14
C ARG A 92 25.23 0.23 -16.75
N ALA A 93 26.19 -0.51 -16.21
CA ALA A 93 25.98 -1.90 -15.77
C ALA A 93 24.96 -1.94 -14.64
N GLU A 94 25.06 -1.05 -13.65
CA GLU A 94 24.12 -0.95 -12.55
C GLU A 94 22.73 -0.55 -13.04
N GLY A 95 22.63 0.44 -13.92
CA GLY A 95 21.37 0.88 -14.51
C GLY A 95 20.69 -0.22 -15.33
N THR A 96 21.47 -0.98 -16.10
CA THR A 96 20.97 -2.11 -16.89
C THR A 96 20.43 -3.22 -15.98
N ALA A 97 21.13 -3.52 -14.90
CA ALA A 97 20.66 -4.48 -13.90
C ALA A 97 19.35 -4.01 -13.25
N CYS A 98 19.24 -2.71 -12.94
CA CYS A 98 18.03 -2.12 -12.39
C CYS A 98 16.84 -2.22 -13.34
N VAL A 99 17.03 -1.98 -14.63
CA VAL A 99 15.97 -2.11 -15.65
C VAL A 99 15.45 -3.55 -15.69
N ALA A 100 16.35 -4.54 -15.78
CA ALA A 100 15.97 -5.94 -15.81
C ALA A 100 15.25 -6.37 -14.52
N TRP A 101 15.75 -5.92 -13.38
CA TRP A 101 15.13 -6.22 -12.08
C TRP A 101 13.75 -5.58 -11.95
N ARG A 102 13.61 -4.30 -12.28
CA ARG A 102 12.33 -3.59 -12.28
C ARG A 102 11.28 -4.34 -13.10
N ASP A 103 11.67 -4.74 -14.31
CA ASP A 103 10.76 -5.46 -15.21
C ASP A 103 10.37 -6.82 -14.63
N ALA A 104 11.31 -7.54 -14.04
CA ALA A 104 11.05 -8.82 -13.39
C ALA A 104 10.14 -8.68 -12.17
N VAL A 105 10.33 -7.63 -11.36
CA VAL A 105 9.49 -7.33 -10.19
C VAL A 105 8.04 -7.09 -10.61
N TRP A 106 7.82 -6.19 -11.58
CA TRP A 106 6.46 -5.90 -12.04
C TRP A 106 5.81 -7.08 -12.77
N ARG A 107 6.60 -7.85 -13.52
CA ARG A 107 6.10 -9.09 -14.15
C ARG A 107 5.59 -10.06 -13.08
N LYS A 108 6.33 -10.24 -12.01
CA LYS A 108 5.91 -11.09 -10.89
C LYS A 108 4.63 -10.56 -10.24
N CYS A 109 4.53 -9.26 -10.05
CA CYS A 109 3.32 -8.63 -9.50
C CYS A 109 2.10 -8.86 -10.38
N TYR A 110 2.23 -8.73 -11.69
CA TYR A 110 1.13 -8.98 -12.61
C TYR A 110 0.73 -10.46 -12.67
N ASP A 111 1.69 -11.36 -12.55
CA ASP A 111 1.41 -12.80 -12.48
C ASP A 111 0.61 -13.13 -11.21
N ILE A 112 1.00 -12.57 -10.07
CA ILE A 112 0.27 -12.72 -8.80
C ILE A 112 -1.15 -12.15 -8.93
N LEU A 113 -1.27 -10.95 -9.49
CA LEU A 113 -2.58 -10.30 -9.71
C LEU A 113 -3.49 -11.18 -10.56
N ALA A 114 -2.98 -11.75 -11.64
CA ALA A 114 -3.74 -12.65 -12.51
C ALA A 114 -4.22 -13.90 -11.76
N GLU A 115 -3.37 -14.48 -10.92
CA GLU A 115 -3.73 -15.64 -10.09
C GLU A 115 -4.82 -15.30 -9.07
N VAL A 116 -4.72 -14.13 -8.43
CA VAL A 116 -5.74 -13.65 -7.48
C VAL A 116 -7.07 -13.42 -8.19
N GLN A 117 -7.05 -12.77 -9.36
CA GLN A 117 -8.25 -12.51 -10.15
C GLN A 117 -8.91 -13.80 -10.69
N ALA A 118 -8.09 -14.81 -10.99
CA ALA A 118 -8.56 -16.12 -11.41
C ALA A 118 -9.10 -16.97 -10.25
N GLY A 119 -8.90 -16.53 -9.00
CA GLY A 119 -9.33 -17.25 -7.82
C GLY A 119 -8.45 -18.44 -7.44
N THR A 120 -7.25 -18.55 -8.04
CA THR A 120 -6.30 -19.66 -7.77
C THR A 120 -5.40 -19.41 -6.58
N ARG A 121 -5.36 -18.18 -6.08
CA ARG A 121 -4.66 -17.84 -4.84
C ARG A 121 -5.34 -16.68 -4.12
N GLU A 122 -5.09 -16.60 -2.82
CA GLU A 122 -5.54 -15.47 -1.99
C GLU A 122 -4.60 -14.28 -2.19
N ILE A 123 -5.10 -13.07 -1.85
CA ILE A 123 -4.30 -11.85 -1.86
C ILE A 123 -3.16 -12.01 -0.84
N PRO A 124 -1.89 -11.86 -1.26
CA PRO A 124 -0.76 -11.99 -0.34
C PRO A 124 -0.71 -10.82 0.64
N THR A 125 -0.12 -11.05 1.82
CA THR A 125 0.26 -9.96 2.71
C THR A 125 1.45 -9.21 2.12
N GLU A 126 1.76 -8.03 2.67
CA GLU A 126 2.95 -7.26 2.25
C GLU A 126 4.22 -8.10 2.36
N GLU A 127 4.40 -8.79 3.49
CA GLU A 127 5.56 -9.65 3.74
C GLU A 127 5.67 -10.78 2.73
N GLU A 128 4.56 -11.46 2.47
CA GLU A 128 4.50 -12.55 1.50
C GLU A 128 4.83 -12.07 0.09
N LEU A 129 4.27 -10.92 -0.31
CA LEU A 129 4.52 -10.33 -1.61
C LEU A 129 5.99 -9.99 -1.79
N LEU A 130 6.59 -9.28 -0.84
CA LEU A 130 8.00 -8.88 -0.93
C LEU A 130 8.93 -10.09 -0.94
N ALA A 131 8.58 -11.17 -0.22
CA ALA A 131 9.35 -12.41 -0.21
C ALA A 131 9.34 -13.14 -1.56
N GLU A 132 8.31 -12.94 -2.37
CA GLU A 132 8.19 -13.56 -3.70
C GLU A 132 8.88 -12.76 -4.81
N LEU A 133 9.28 -11.52 -4.55
CA LEU A 133 9.91 -10.67 -5.56
C LEU A 133 11.36 -11.11 -5.82
N PRO A 134 11.83 -10.98 -7.07
CA PRO A 134 13.23 -11.28 -7.39
C PRO A 134 14.17 -10.30 -6.69
N VAL A 135 15.37 -10.79 -6.37
CA VAL A 135 16.42 -10.00 -5.73
C VAL A 135 17.25 -9.29 -6.79
N LEU A 136 17.58 -8.02 -6.55
CA LEU A 136 18.47 -7.28 -7.45
C LEU A 136 19.89 -7.80 -7.36
N ASP A 137 20.44 -8.21 -8.48
CA ASP A 137 21.82 -8.66 -8.63
C ASP A 137 22.57 -7.62 -9.48
N TRP A 138 23.46 -6.86 -8.84
CA TRP A 138 24.21 -5.77 -9.49
C TRP A 138 25.63 -5.56 -8.97
#